data_899650ca6dc616a63c076081a0784e27
#
_entry.id   899650ca6dc616a63c076081a0784e27
#
_cell.length_a   1.000
_cell.length_b   1.000
_cell.length_c   1.000
_cell.angle_alpha   90.00
_cell.angle_beta   90.00
_cell.angle_gamma   90.00
#
_symmetry.space_group_name_H-M   'P 1'
#
loop_
_entity.id
_entity.type
_entity.pdbx_description
1 polymer ?
#
loop_
_entity_poly.entity_id
_entity_poly.type
_entity_poly.pdbx_seq_one_letter_code
_entity_poly.pdbx_strand_id
1 'polypeptide(L)'
;MHAPNPKVVITSRVHPEVVSFLALHGFVVEANADWQAWPRAELRRRINDAEALIAFMSDHVTDDLLAACPRLKIIAAALKGYDNFDVAACTRRGIWLSVVPDLLAAPTAELAIGLAIALARNITAGDRLIRRGGYAGWRPILYGATLAGATVGIIGMGVVGRAIAERLRGFEPGRIFYCDARNLDRVTRQWDLPRPAPFDRVLSESDFLFLALPLDARTKHIIDRDALARVRPGCRLINPARGSLVDEEAVADALAAGRLAGYATDAFEMEDWARGADRPRRIAKRLLADDGRTVLTPHLGSAVDAARRDIAMEAAHNVVDWIEGHAPRGAVNRLQGSLAR
;
A
#
# COMPACT_ATOMS: atom_id res chain seq x y z
N MET A 1 40.00 18.73 13.00
CA MET A 1 38.82 18.13 13.73
C MET A 1 37.98 17.46 12.65
N HIS A 2 37.83 16.12 12.68
CA HIS A 2 36.90 15.45 11.79
C HIS A 2 35.48 15.93 12.14
N ALA A 3 34.68 16.27 11.11
CA ALA A 3 33.28 16.52 11.34
C ALA A 3 32.64 15.28 12.02
N PRO A 4 31.76 15.45 12.99
CA PRO A 4 31.12 14.30 13.63
C PRO A 4 30.36 13.49 12.57
N ASN A 5 30.40 12.16 12.72
CA ASN A 5 29.68 11.26 11.82
C ASN A 5 28.21 11.64 11.76
N PRO A 6 27.60 11.68 10.56
CA PRO A 6 26.18 12.04 10.42
C PRO A 6 25.28 11.01 11.11
N LYS A 7 24.21 11.50 11.71
CA LYS A 7 23.23 10.65 12.41
C LYS A 7 22.09 10.28 11.48
N VAL A 8 21.77 8.99 11.43
CA VAL A 8 20.56 8.46 10.79
C VAL A 8 19.65 7.83 11.83
N VAL A 9 18.36 8.20 11.79
CA VAL A 9 17.32 7.63 12.64
C VAL A 9 16.42 6.72 11.77
N ILE A 10 16.15 5.52 12.28
CA ILE A 10 15.27 4.52 11.64
C ILE A 10 14.05 4.31 12.52
N THR A 11 12.86 4.65 12.05
CA THR A 11 11.65 4.74 12.88
C THR A 11 10.99 3.40 13.19
N SER A 12 11.39 2.34 12.50
CA SER A 12 10.85 0.99 12.70
C SER A 12 11.98 -0.02 12.84
N ARG A 13 11.65 -1.19 13.39
CA ARG A 13 12.60 -2.30 13.44
C ARG A 13 12.98 -2.74 12.02
N VAL A 14 14.26 -2.92 11.78
CA VAL A 14 14.85 -3.39 10.51
C VAL A 14 15.80 -4.56 10.75
N HIS A 15 16.17 -5.24 9.67
CA HIS A 15 17.18 -6.30 9.71
C HIS A 15 18.55 -5.73 10.10
N PRO A 16 19.38 -6.47 10.88
CA PRO A 16 20.68 -6.01 11.34
C PRO A 16 21.62 -5.57 10.21
N GLU A 17 21.52 -6.19 9.02
CA GLU A 17 22.32 -5.84 7.85
C GLU A 17 22.14 -4.38 7.43
N VAL A 18 20.92 -3.82 7.58
CA VAL A 18 20.63 -2.42 7.25
C VAL A 18 21.38 -1.48 8.17
N VAL A 19 21.38 -1.79 9.46
CA VAL A 19 22.12 -1.02 10.49
C VAL A 19 23.63 -1.11 10.23
N SER A 20 24.14 -2.32 9.98
CA SER A 20 25.54 -2.57 9.69
C SER A 20 25.99 -1.85 8.41
N PHE A 21 25.17 -1.88 7.36
CA PHE A 21 25.44 -1.19 6.10
C PHE A 21 25.62 0.32 6.30
N LEU A 22 24.70 0.98 7.02
CA LEU A 22 24.81 2.42 7.31
C LEU A 22 26.01 2.75 8.19
N ALA A 23 26.30 1.91 9.21
CA ALA A 23 27.45 2.10 10.08
C ALA A 23 28.79 2.00 9.31
N LEU A 24 28.89 1.06 8.34
CA LEU A 24 30.05 0.93 7.44
C LEU A 24 30.25 2.16 6.55
N HIS A 25 29.19 2.90 6.23
CA HIS A 25 29.25 4.16 5.49
C HIS A 25 29.42 5.38 6.40
N GLY A 26 29.78 5.18 7.66
CA GLY A 26 30.16 6.24 8.59
C GLY A 26 29.00 6.92 9.33
N PHE A 27 27.80 6.34 9.31
CA PHE A 27 26.67 6.88 10.06
C PHE A 27 26.65 6.42 11.52
N VAL A 28 26.22 7.31 12.41
CA VAL A 28 25.72 6.96 13.74
C VAL A 28 24.25 6.56 13.58
N VAL A 29 23.95 5.28 13.81
CA VAL A 29 22.62 4.73 13.55
C VAL A 29 21.82 4.63 14.84
N GLU A 30 20.66 5.28 14.90
CA GLU A 30 19.67 5.11 15.95
C GLU A 30 18.43 4.44 15.37
N ALA A 31 18.22 3.15 15.63
CA ALA A 31 17.09 2.38 15.11
C ALA A 31 16.09 2.05 16.20
N ASN A 32 14.79 2.06 15.84
CA ASN A 32 13.76 1.55 16.73
C ASN A 32 13.90 0.02 16.85
N ALA A 33 14.06 -0.45 18.07
CA ALA A 33 14.16 -1.88 18.36
C ALA A 33 12.79 -2.54 18.60
N ASP A 34 11.75 -1.72 18.85
CA ASP A 34 10.42 -2.18 19.16
C ASP A 34 9.56 -2.42 17.91
N TRP A 35 8.51 -3.21 18.07
CA TRP A 35 7.48 -3.42 17.03
C TRP A 35 6.48 -2.27 16.91
N GLN A 36 6.44 -1.40 17.93
CA GLN A 36 5.56 -0.25 17.94
C GLN A 36 6.25 1.00 17.41
N ALA A 37 5.53 1.77 16.60
CA ALA A 37 6.00 3.08 16.16
C ALA A 37 6.15 4.02 17.37
N TRP A 38 7.17 4.87 17.32
CA TRP A 38 7.33 5.89 18.34
C TRP A 38 6.19 6.90 18.33
N PRO A 39 5.70 7.33 19.50
CA PRO A 39 4.81 8.47 19.61
C PRO A 39 5.45 9.72 18.98
N ARG A 40 4.63 10.62 18.39
CA ARG A 40 5.11 11.82 17.69
C ARG A 40 6.14 12.64 18.49
N ALA A 41 5.92 12.81 19.81
CA ALA A 41 6.85 13.55 20.67
C ALA A 41 8.23 12.87 20.75
N GLU A 42 8.25 11.55 20.84
CA GLU A 42 9.48 10.76 20.89
C GLU A 42 10.20 10.79 19.53
N LEU A 43 9.48 10.60 18.44
CA LEU A 43 10.03 10.75 17.09
C LEU A 43 10.71 12.11 16.92
N ARG A 44 10.00 13.20 17.26
CA ARG A 44 10.53 14.57 17.18
C ARG A 44 11.82 14.73 17.98
N ARG A 45 11.89 14.17 19.19
CA ARG A 45 13.08 14.23 20.06
C ARG A 45 14.28 13.52 19.42
N ARG A 46 14.05 12.36 18.80
CA ARG A 46 15.13 11.53 18.21
C ARG A 46 15.68 12.09 16.92
N ILE A 47 14.83 12.71 16.10
CA ILE A 47 15.25 13.27 14.80
C ILE A 47 15.72 14.73 14.86
N ASN A 48 15.68 15.36 16.03
CA ASN A 48 16.00 16.79 16.18
C ASN A 48 17.43 17.14 15.72
N ASP A 49 18.40 16.22 15.96
CA ASP A 49 19.81 16.36 15.61
C ASP A 49 20.26 15.46 14.44
N ALA A 50 19.32 14.73 13.84
CA ALA A 50 19.61 13.81 12.74
C ALA A 50 19.75 14.52 11.39
N GLU A 51 20.65 14.02 10.55
CA GLU A 51 20.80 14.44 9.16
C GLU A 51 19.98 13.58 8.20
N ALA A 52 19.68 12.32 8.56
CA ALA A 52 18.91 11.39 7.76
C ALA A 52 17.82 10.69 8.57
N LEU A 53 16.71 10.42 7.93
CA LEU A 53 15.58 9.67 8.48
C LEU A 53 15.19 8.55 7.52
N ILE A 54 15.18 7.31 8.01
CA ILE A 54 14.50 6.20 7.32
C ILE A 54 13.13 6.04 7.97
N ALA A 55 12.09 6.36 7.20
CA ALA A 55 10.69 6.43 7.66
C ALA A 55 9.83 5.32 7.07
N PHE A 56 8.76 4.97 7.77
CA PHE A 56 7.84 3.89 7.41
C PHE A 56 6.38 4.37 7.36
N MET A 57 5.42 3.48 7.07
CA MET A 57 4.00 3.81 6.93
C MET A 57 3.35 4.44 8.17
N SER A 58 3.87 4.13 9.37
CA SER A 58 3.39 4.71 10.62
C SER A 58 3.75 6.18 10.82
N ASP A 59 4.71 6.69 10.05
CA ASP A 59 5.21 8.04 10.22
C ASP A 59 4.38 9.05 9.43
N HIS A 60 4.02 10.15 10.07
CA HIS A 60 3.36 11.28 9.43
C HIS A 60 4.28 12.50 9.48
N VAL A 61 4.88 12.82 8.34
CA VAL A 61 5.88 13.89 8.21
C VAL A 61 5.23 15.15 7.66
N THR A 62 4.99 16.09 8.54
CA THR A 62 4.36 17.37 8.27
C THR A 62 5.35 18.53 8.39
N ASP A 63 5.01 19.71 7.88
CA ASP A 63 5.89 20.89 7.91
C ASP A 63 6.30 21.30 9.34
N ASP A 64 5.41 21.16 10.35
CA ASP A 64 5.73 21.46 11.76
C ASP A 64 6.73 20.44 12.37
N LEU A 65 6.69 19.17 11.94
CA LEU A 65 7.71 18.20 12.34
C LEU A 65 9.07 18.58 11.73
N LEU A 66 9.10 18.90 10.44
CA LEU A 66 10.31 19.29 9.73
C LEU A 66 10.93 20.58 10.26
N ALA A 67 10.10 21.54 10.70
CA ALA A 67 10.55 22.79 11.32
C ALA A 67 11.39 22.54 12.60
N ALA A 68 11.12 21.44 13.29
CA ALA A 68 11.86 21.06 14.51
C ALA A 68 13.16 20.26 14.23
N CYS A 69 13.48 20.01 12.97
CA CYS A 69 14.61 19.14 12.57
C CYS A 69 15.55 19.91 11.62
N PRO A 70 16.28 20.95 12.09
CA PRO A 70 17.02 21.85 11.21
C PRO A 70 18.22 21.21 10.53
N ARG A 71 18.70 20.08 11.01
CA ARG A 71 19.83 19.35 10.43
C ARG A 71 19.41 18.32 9.38
N LEU A 72 18.11 17.98 9.30
CA LEU A 72 17.61 16.95 8.40
C LEU A 72 17.84 17.34 6.93
N LYS A 73 18.41 16.43 6.17
CA LYS A 73 18.76 16.62 4.74
C LYS A 73 18.09 15.60 3.83
N ILE A 74 17.76 14.43 4.37
CA ILE A 74 17.10 13.37 3.61
C ILE A 74 16.10 12.62 4.46
N ILE A 75 14.96 12.31 3.86
CA ILE A 75 14.00 11.32 4.31
C ILE A 75 13.96 10.22 3.27
N ALA A 76 14.48 9.05 3.62
CA ALA A 76 14.39 7.85 2.80
C ALA A 76 13.19 7.02 3.29
N ALA A 77 12.08 7.10 2.57
CA ALA A 77 10.88 6.39 2.94
C ALA A 77 10.94 4.93 2.47
N ALA A 78 10.97 3.99 3.42
CA ALA A 78 10.98 2.56 3.17
C ALA A 78 9.59 2.04 2.77
N LEU A 79 9.01 2.67 1.73
CA LEU A 79 7.66 2.44 1.20
C LEU A 79 7.54 3.03 -0.21
N LYS A 80 6.42 2.74 -0.89
CA LYS A 80 6.16 3.24 -2.25
C LYS A 80 5.17 4.41 -2.26
N GLY A 81 4.05 4.29 -1.58
CA GLY A 81 3.06 5.36 -1.47
C GLY A 81 3.47 6.37 -0.40
N TYR A 82 3.58 7.64 -0.74
CA TYR A 82 4.11 8.69 0.13
C TYR A 82 3.07 9.76 0.51
N ASP A 83 1.82 9.37 0.56
CA ASP A 83 0.67 10.21 0.95
C ASP A 83 0.72 10.68 2.42
N ASN A 84 1.62 10.09 3.22
CA ASN A 84 1.91 10.48 4.60
C ASN A 84 3.07 11.48 4.76
N PHE A 85 3.64 12.02 3.64
CA PHE A 85 4.75 12.98 3.66
C PHE A 85 4.38 14.29 2.96
N ASP A 86 4.68 15.43 3.58
CA ASP A 86 4.58 16.74 2.94
C ASP A 86 5.78 16.99 2.00
N VAL A 87 5.62 16.54 0.74
CA VAL A 87 6.65 16.70 -0.30
C VAL A 87 7.03 18.15 -0.54
N ALA A 88 6.03 19.05 -0.50
CA ALA A 88 6.26 20.48 -0.74
C ALA A 88 7.09 21.10 0.40
N ALA A 89 6.79 20.76 1.65
CA ALA A 89 7.58 21.20 2.80
C ALA A 89 9.01 20.66 2.75
N CYS A 90 9.21 19.39 2.40
CA CYS A 90 10.54 18.83 2.20
C CYS A 90 11.32 19.65 1.17
N THR A 91 10.73 19.94 0.02
CA THR A 91 11.36 20.72 -1.05
C THR A 91 11.71 22.14 -0.62
N ARG A 92 10.77 22.86 0.02
CA ARG A 92 11.02 24.22 0.54
C ARG A 92 12.17 24.28 1.55
N ARG A 93 12.36 23.21 2.32
CA ARG A 93 13.39 23.11 3.36
C ARG A 93 14.71 22.55 2.86
N GLY A 94 14.82 22.22 1.58
CA GLY A 94 16.02 21.61 1.01
C GLY A 94 16.27 20.18 1.52
N ILE A 95 15.20 19.45 1.83
CA ILE A 95 15.25 18.06 2.30
C ILE A 95 14.87 17.14 1.15
N TRP A 96 15.72 16.18 0.82
CA TRP A 96 15.39 15.11 -0.11
C TRP A 96 14.29 14.22 0.47
N LEU A 97 13.29 13.88 -0.34
CA LEU A 97 12.37 12.79 -0.06
C LEU A 97 12.56 11.72 -1.14
N SER A 98 12.88 10.52 -0.71
CA SER A 98 12.97 9.35 -1.59
C SER A 98 12.03 8.25 -1.16
N VAL A 99 11.63 7.40 -2.12
CA VAL A 99 10.82 6.20 -1.90
C VAL A 99 11.55 5.00 -2.50
N VAL A 100 11.10 3.80 -2.15
CA VAL A 100 11.63 2.61 -2.79
C VAL A 100 10.86 2.30 -4.07
N PRO A 101 11.52 1.76 -5.10
CA PRO A 101 10.87 1.37 -6.35
C PRO A 101 9.98 0.14 -6.13
N ASP A 102 9.86 -0.70 -7.10
CA ASP A 102 8.83 -1.70 -7.28
C ASP A 102 9.01 -3.01 -6.46
N LEU A 103 9.89 -3.01 -5.44
CA LEU A 103 10.22 -4.17 -4.60
C LEU A 103 9.01 -4.81 -3.90
N LEU A 104 8.00 -4.01 -3.60
CA LEU A 104 6.79 -4.47 -2.92
C LEU A 104 5.67 -4.92 -3.89
N ALA A 105 5.86 -4.80 -5.21
CA ALA A 105 4.80 -5.07 -6.17
C ALA A 105 4.42 -6.57 -6.23
N ALA A 106 5.41 -7.45 -6.23
CA ALA A 106 5.20 -8.90 -6.25
C ALA A 106 4.44 -9.39 -5.00
N PRO A 107 4.91 -9.13 -3.75
CA PRO A 107 4.21 -9.61 -2.57
C PRO A 107 2.82 -8.98 -2.42
N THR A 108 2.62 -7.70 -2.79
CA THR A 108 1.30 -7.08 -2.76
C THR A 108 0.34 -7.74 -3.76
N ALA A 109 0.81 -8.08 -4.96
CA ALA A 109 -0.01 -8.79 -5.95
C ALA A 109 -0.39 -10.20 -5.49
N GLU A 110 0.52 -10.90 -4.83
CA GLU A 110 0.27 -12.23 -4.24
C GLU A 110 -0.78 -12.15 -3.14
N LEU A 111 -0.65 -11.18 -2.22
CA LEU A 111 -1.66 -10.95 -1.20
C LEU A 111 -3.02 -10.60 -1.81
N ALA A 112 -3.07 -9.74 -2.82
CA ALA A 112 -4.31 -9.35 -3.50
C ALA A 112 -5.06 -10.58 -4.06
N ILE A 113 -4.35 -11.50 -4.71
CA ILE A 113 -4.92 -12.74 -5.22
C ILE A 113 -5.32 -13.67 -4.06
N GLY A 114 -4.48 -13.76 -3.03
CA GLY A 114 -4.82 -14.51 -1.81
C GLY A 114 -6.11 -14.01 -1.15
N LEU A 115 -6.29 -12.69 -1.04
CA LEU A 115 -7.51 -12.05 -0.54
C LEU A 115 -8.73 -12.37 -1.42
N ALA A 116 -8.57 -12.32 -2.75
CA ALA A 116 -9.63 -12.68 -3.69
C ALA A 116 -10.07 -14.13 -3.52
N ILE A 117 -9.10 -15.05 -3.41
CA ILE A 117 -9.38 -16.48 -3.20
C ILE A 117 -10.01 -16.72 -1.82
N ALA A 118 -9.45 -16.12 -0.76
CA ALA A 118 -9.97 -16.25 0.59
C ALA A 118 -11.43 -15.80 0.69
N LEU A 119 -11.76 -14.68 0.03
CA LEU A 119 -13.11 -14.14 -0.06
C LEU A 119 -14.02 -15.04 -0.92
N ALA A 120 -13.59 -15.39 -2.12
CA ALA A 120 -14.39 -16.15 -3.07
C ALA A 120 -14.69 -17.57 -2.61
N ARG A 121 -13.77 -18.20 -1.90
CA ARG A 121 -13.86 -19.58 -1.43
C ARG A 121 -14.30 -19.71 0.04
N ASN A 122 -14.66 -18.59 0.70
CA ASN A 122 -15.09 -18.53 2.10
C ASN A 122 -14.05 -19.15 3.07
N ILE A 123 -12.73 -19.00 2.77
CA ILE A 123 -11.65 -19.69 3.51
C ILE A 123 -11.67 -19.27 4.99
N THR A 124 -11.75 -17.97 5.27
CA THR A 124 -11.75 -17.46 6.64
C THR A 124 -13.00 -17.85 7.41
N ALA A 125 -14.15 -17.92 6.74
CA ALA A 125 -15.39 -18.40 7.36
C ALA A 125 -15.33 -19.90 7.66
N GLY A 126 -14.74 -20.70 6.77
CA GLY A 126 -14.48 -22.12 6.94
C GLY A 126 -13.53 -22.41 8.10
N ASP A 127 -12.42 -21.68 8.20
CA ASP A 127 -11.46 -21.79 9.30
C ASP A 127 -12.14 -21.49 10.65
N ARG A 128 -12.90 -20.38 10.72
CA ARG A 128 -13.65 -20.03 11.94
C ARG A 128 -14.70 -21.09 12.33
N LEU A 129 -15.40 -21.64 11.34
CA LEU A 129 -16.38 -22.71 11.58
C LEU A 129 -15.74 -23.93 12.27
N ILE A 130 -14.59 -24.36 11.77
CA ILE A 130 -13.85 -25.51 12.33
C ILE A 130 -13.34 -25.19 13.73
N ARG A 131 -12.72 -24.04 13.95
CA ARG A 131 -12.18 -23.63 15.27
C ARG A 131 -13.25 -23.47 16.32
N ARG A 132 -14.48 -23.12 15.94
CA ARG A 132 -15.64 -23.05 16.84
C ARG A 132 -16.32 -24.42 17.09
N GLY A 133 -15.76 -25.51 16.56
CA GLY A 133 -16.32 -26.85 16.69
C GLY A 133 -17.57 -27.09 15.85
N GLY A 134 -17.87 -26.23 14.88
CA GLY A 134 -19.08 -26.33 14.07
C GLY A 134 -19.00 -27.33 12.91
N TYR A 135 -17.93 -28.13 12.79
CA TYR A 135 -17.72 -29.08 11.72
C TYR A 135 -17.81 -30.52 12.23
N ALA A 136 -18.83 -31.22 11.77
CA ALA A 136 -19.12 -32.62 12.14
C ALA A 136 -19.03 -33.58 10.91
N GLY A 137 -18.29 -33.21 9.89
CA GLY A 137 -18.15 -33.96 8.63
C GLY A 137 -18.61 -33.17 7.41
N TRP A 138 -18.37 -33.72 6.22
CA TRP A 138 -18.70 -33.06 4.96
C TRP A 138 -20.21 -32.77 4.84
N ARG A 139 -20.56 -31.57 4.40
CA ARG A 139 -21.90 -31.13 4.04
C ARG A 139 -21.83 -29.98 3.02
N PRO A 140 -22.88 -29.74 2.22
CA PRO A 140 -22.89 -28.73 1.16
C PRO A 140 -23.09 -27.31 1.71
N ILE A 141 -22.04 -26.74 2.33
CA ILE A 141 -22.03 -25.40 2.94
C ILE A 141 -20.93 -24.54 2.35
N LEU A 142 -21.01 -23.21 2.54
CA LEU A 142 -20.01 -22.22 2.17
C LEU A 142 -19.65 -22.27 0.67
N TYR A 143 -20.64 -22.48 -0.20
CA TYR A 143 -20.42 -22.39 -1.64
C TYR A 143 -19.93 -21.00 -2.01
N GLY A 144 -18.94 -20.96 -2.91
CA GLY A 144 -18.28 -19.73 -3.33
C GLY A 144 -18.20 -19.61 -4.82
N ALA A 145 -17.23 -18.84 -5.30
CA ALA A 145 -16.94 -18.59 -6.70
C ALA A 145 -15.51 -19.00 -7.05
N THR A 146 -15.19 -19.04 -8.34
CA THR A 146 -13.85 -19.30 -8.88
C THR A 146 -13.37 -18.13 -9.72
N LEU A 147 -12.06 -17.98 -9.87
CA LEU A 147 -11.42 -17.06 -10.81
C LEU A 147 -11.44 -17.62 -12.25
N ALA A 148 -11.45 -18.94 -12.40
CA ALA A 148 -11.52 -19.57 -13.72
C ALA A 148 -12.81 -19.17 -14.45
N GLY A 149 -12.66 -18.68 -15.67
CA GLY A 149 -13.77 -18.19 -16.50
C GLY A 149 -14.37 -16.85 -16.07
N ALA A 150 -13.98 -16.30 -14.91
CA ALA A 150 -14.52 -15.03 -14.39
C ALA A 150 -14.05 -13.81 -15.19
N THR A 151 -14.83 -12.74 -15.16
CA THR A 151 -14.41 -11.42 -15.63
C THR A 151 -13.73 -10.67 -14.47
N VAL A 152 -12.47 -10.28 -14.65
CA VAL A 152 -11.69 -9.53 -13.67
C VAL A 152 -11.54 -8.09 -14.13
N GLY A 153 -11.83 -7.14 -13.25
CA GLY A 153 -11.54 -5.71 -13.42
C GLY A 153 -10.35 -5.28 -12.57
N ILE A 154 -9.48 -4.44 -13.13
CA ILE A 154 -8.36 -3.84 -12.41
C ILE A 154 -8.41 -2.33 -12.60
N ILE A 155 -8.58 -1.58 -11.52
CA ILE A 155 -8.51 -0.12 -11.53
C ILE A 155 -7.09 0.28 -11.11
N GLY A 156 -6.35 0.87 -12.07
CA GLY A 156 -4.92 1.14 -11.95
C GLY A 156 -4.05 0.03 -12.53
N MET A 157 -3.35 0.34 -13.63
CA MET A 157 -2.43 -0.59 -14.32
C MET A 157 -0.97 -0.16 -14.15
N GLY A 158 -0.64 0.25 -12.93
CA GLY A 158 0.72 0.50 -12.47
C GLY A 158 1.49 -0.81 -12.31
N VAL A 159 2.59 -0.79 -11.56
CA VAL A 159 3.42 -1.99 -11.35
C VAL A 159 2.65 -3.08 -10.62
N VAL A 160 1.89 -2.73 -9.57
CA VAL A 160 1.06 -3.68 -8.82
C VAL A 160 -0.08 -4.23 -9.69
N GLY A 161 -0.79 -3.37 -10.44
CA GLY A 161 -1.88 -3.82 -11.32
C GLY A 161 -1.39 -4.80 -12.39
N ARG A 162 -0.23 -4.53 -12.99
CA ARG A 162 0.42 -5.45 -13.94
C ARG A 162 0.83 -6.76 -13.27
N ALA A 163 1.41 -6.71 -12.08
CA ALA A 163 1.81 -7.89 -11.34
C ALA A 163 0.60 -8.78 -10.94
N ILE A 164 -0.55 -8.17 -10.62
CA ILE A 164 -1.82 -8.88 -10.41
C ILE A 164 -2.29 -9.53 -11.73
N ALA A 165 -2.36 -8.75 -12.82
CA ALA A 165 -2.82 -9.26 -14.12
C ALA A 165 -1.99 -10.43 -14.63
N GLU A 166 -0.66 -10.37 -14.48
CA GLU A 166 0.27 -11.43 -14.86
C GLU A 166 0.02 -12.72 -14.08
N ARG A 167 -0.12 -12.62 -12.76
CA ARG A 167 -0.35 -13.79 -11.90
C ARG A 167 -1.74 -14.39 -12.09
N LEU A 168 -2.73 -13.59 -12.38
CA LEU A 168 -4.09 -14.04 -12.66
C LEU A 168 -4.17 -14.96 -13.90
N ARG A 169 -3.24 -14.87 -14.85
CA ARG A 169 -3.21 -15.76 -16.03
C ARG A 169 -3.21 -17.24 -15.64
N GLY A 170 -2.52 -17.60 -14.58
CA GLY A 170 -2.49 -18.98 -14.07
C GLY A 170 -3.83 -19.48 -13.52
N PHE A 171 -4.82 -18.61 -13.33
CA PHE A 171 -6.17 -18.95 -12.89
C PHE A 171 -7.19 -19.01 -14.04
N GLU A 172 -6.74 -18.85 -15.29
CA GLU A 172 -7.56 -18.96 -16.49
C GLU A 172 -8.85 -18.08 -16.46
N PRO A 173 -8.75 -16.77 -16.14
CA PRO A 173 -9.92 -15.90 -16.19
C PRO A 173 -10.46 -15.79 -17.60
N GLY A 174 -11.78 -15.65 -17.73
CA GLY A 174 -12.41 -15.48 -19.05
C GLY A 174 -12.06 -14.13 -19.69
N ARG A 175 -11.96 -13.08 -18.88
CA ARG A 175 -11.58 -11.72 -19.31
C ARG A 175 -10.84 -10.99 -18.20
N ILE A 176 -9.89 -10.13 -18.59
CA ILE A 176 -9.30 -9.14 -17.69
C ILE A 176 -9.46 -7.76 -18.36
N PHE A 177 -10.22 -6.85 -17.73
CA PHE A 177 -10.30 -5.46 -18.10
C PHE A 177 -9.50 -4.60 -17.14
N TYR A 178 -8.97 -3.48 -17.63
CA TYR A 178 -8.39 -2.47 -16.75
C TYR A 178 -8.81 -1.06 -17.17
N CYS A 179 -8.82 -0.14 -16.19
CA CYS A 179 -8.77 1.29 -16.47
C CYS A 179 -7.59 1.95 -15.75
N ASP A 180 -6.97 2.92 -16.41
CA ASP A 180 -5.88 3.74 -15.86
C ASP A 180 -5.99 5.13 -16.51
N ALA A 181 -5.64 6.18 -15.75
CA ALA A 181 -5.66 7.55 -16.26
C ALA A 181 -4.60 7.80 -17.36
N ARG A 182 -3.57 6.93 -17.43
CA ARG A 182 -2.51 6.97 -18.44
C ARG A 182 -2.87 6.08 -19.62
N ASN A 183 -2.47 6.50 -20.81
CA ASN A 183 -2.56 5.61 -21.98
C ASN A 183 -1.41 4.58 -21.91
N LEU A 184 -1.74 3.34 -21.63
CA LEU A 184 -0.82 2.22 -21.49
C LEU A 184 -0.87 1.23 -22.67
N ASP A 185 -1.49 1.59 -23.78
CA ASP A 185 -1.68 0.71 -24.95
C ASP A 185 -0.37 0.09 -25.44
N ARG A 186 0.74 0.84 -25.40
CA ARG A 186 2.05 0.33 -25.81
C ARG A 186 2.60 -0.76 -24.88
N VAL A 187 2.23 -0.72 -23.59
CA VAL A 187 2.74 -1.65 -22.56
C VAL A 187 1.94 -2.94 -22.55
N THR A 188 0.65 -2.87 -22.87
CA THR A 188 -0.28 -4.02 -22.78
C THR A 188 -0.54 -4.71 -24.11
N ARG A 189 -0.17 -4.12 -25.26
CA ARG A 189 -0.40 -4.67 -26.61
C ARG A 189 0.21 -6.05 -26.86
N GLN A 190 1.27 -6.41 -26.16
CA GLN A 190 1.91 -7.72 -26.31
C GLN A 190 1.27 -8.82 -25.45
N TRP A 191 0.23 -8.48 -24.68
CA TRP A 191 -0.51 -9.42 -23.86
C TRP A 191 -1.90 -9.63 -24.44
N ASP A 192 -2.34 -10.87 -24.57
CA ASP A 192 -3.73 -11.18 -24.98
C ASP A 192 -4.74 -10.65 -23.95
N LEU A 193 -4.34 -10.60 -22.69
CA LEU A 193 -5.03 -10.01 -21.53
C LEU A 193 -3.99 -9.26 -20.67
N PRO A 194 -4.27 -8.13 -20.01
CA PRO A 194 -5.57 -7.44 -19.88
C PRO A 194 -5.88 -6.48 -21.04
N ARG A 195 -7.18 -6.13 -21.22
CA ARG A 195 -7.67 -5.16 -22.20
C ARG A 195 -8.10 -3.86 -21.56
N PRO A 196 -7.76 -2.68 -22.13
CA PRO A 196 -8.25 -1.39 -21.63
C PRO A 196 -9.77 -1.30 -21.80
N ALA A 197 -10.42 -0.69 -20.80
CA ALA A 197 -11.85 -0.43 -20.85
C ALA A 197 -12.18 0.86 -20.07
N PRO A 198 -13.28 1.56 -20.41
CA PRO A 198 -13.79 2.67 -19.62
C PRO A 198 -14.11 2.22 -18.19
N PHE A 199 -13.99 3.15 -17.22
CA PHE A 199 -14.23 2.89 -15.80
C PHE A 199 -15.59 2.21 -15.55
N ASP A 200 -16.66 2.73 -16.15
CA ASP A 200 -18.02 2.19 -15.99
C ASP A 200 -18.15 0.76 -16.49
N ARG A 201 -17.46 0.42 -17.57
CA ARG A 201 -17.44 -0.94 -18.07
C ARG A 201 -16.71 -1.88 -17.12
N VAL A 202 -15.56 -1.44 -16.57
CA VAL A 202 -14.82 -2.21 -15.57
C VAL A 202 -15.71 -2.48 -14.35
N LEU A 203 -16.49 -1.48 -13.89
CA LEU A 203 -17.41 -1.68 -12.76
C LEU A 203 -18.54 -2.67 -13.10
N SER A 204 -19.20 -2.48 -14.26
CA SER A 204 -20.46 -3.17 -14.59
C SER A 204 -20.27 -4.60 -15.09
N GLU A 205 -19.07 -4.98 -15.54
CA GLU A 205 -18.82 -6.33 -16.09
C GLU A 205 -17.98 -7.23 -15.17
N SER A 206 -17.37 -6.70 -14.09
CA SER A 206 -16.42 -7.48 -13.27
C SER A 206 -17.11 -8.36 -12.23
N ASP A 207 -16.71 -9.63 -12.19
CA ASP A 207 -17.00 -10.56 -11.09
C ASP A 207 -16.05 -10.31 -9.90
N PHE A 208 -14.80 -9.94 -10.22
CA PHE A 208 -13.76 -9.55 -9.25
C PHE A 208 -13.21 -8.19 -9.67
N LEU A 209 -13.16 -7.24 -8.74
CA LEU A 209 -12.67 -5.89 -8.97
C LEU A 209 -11.51 -5.58 -8.04
N PHE A 210 -10.31 -5.39 -8.61
CA PHE A 210 -9.09 -5.06 -7.88
C PHE A 210 -8.77 -3.57 -7.97
N LEU A 211 -8.40 -2.97 -6.86
CA LEU A 211 -7.89 -1.60 -6.79
C LEU A 211 -6.36 -1.62 -6.68
N ALA A 212 -5.68 -1.01 -7.65
CA ALA A 212 -4.21 -0.98 -7.72
C ALA A 212 -3.69 0.41 -8.13
N LEU A 213 -4.21 1.45 -7.50
CA LEU A 213 -3.92 2.86 -7.79
C LEU A 213 -3.47 3.59 -6.52
N PRO A 214 -2.70 4.69 -6.63
CA PRO A 214 -2.33 5.51 -5.48
C PRO A 214 -3.53 6.30 -4.96
N LEU A 215 -3.46 6.72 -3.69
CA LEU A 215 -4.39 7.66 -3.10
C LEU A 215 -3.92 9.11 -3.40
N ASP A 216 -4.77 9.85 -4.07
CA ASP A 216 -4.65 11.31 -4.28
C ASP A 216 -6.04 11.95 -4.24
N ALA A 217 -6.12 13.27 -4.45
CA ALA A 217 -7.40 14.00 -4.43
C ALA A 217 -8.42 13.51 -5.49
N ARG A 218 -7.95 12.91 -6.59
CA ARG A 218 -8.81 12.42 -7.69
C ARG A 218 -9.26 10.98 -7.46
N THR A 219 -8.51 10.23 -6.65
CA THR A 219 -8.76 8.81 -6.40
C THR A 219 -9.39 8.54 -5.05
N LYS A 220 -9.44 9.58 -4.17
CA LYS A 220 -10.18 9.48 -2.91
C LYS A 220 -11.65 9.15 -3.18
N HIS A 221 -12.12 8.07 -2.55
CA HIS A 221 -13.48 7.53 -2.73
C HIS A 221 -13.87 7.32 -4.20
N ILE A 222 -12.93 6.90 -5.04
CA ILE A 222 -13.23 6.55 -6.43
C ILE A 222 -14.27 5.41 -6.51
N ILE A 223 -14.35 4.61 -5.46
CA ILE A 223 -15.41 3.63 -5.22
C ILE A 223 -16.32 4.18 -4.11
N ASP A 224 -17.12 5.14 -4.49
CA ASP A 224 -18.16 5.76 -3.67
C ASP A 224 -19.52 5.04 -3.85
N ARG A 225 -20.58 5.59 -3.28
CA ARG A 225 -21.95 5.08 -3.40
C ARG A 225 -22.44 4.99 -4.84
N ASP A 226 -22.11 5.98 -5.67
CA ASP A 226 -22.52 6.03 -7.07
C ASP A 226 -21.76 5.01 -7.92
N ALA A 227 -20.46 4.84 -7.67
CA ALA A 227 -19.68 3.79 -8.30
C ALA A 227 -20.21 2.41 -7.90
N LEU A 228 -20.50 2.18 -6.61
CA LEU A 228 -21.07 0.93 -6.11
C LEU A 228 -22.45 0.62 -6.69
N ALA A 229 -23.27 1.63 -6.98
CA ALA A 229 -24.55 1.43 -7.66
C ALA A 229 -24.38 0.89 -9.10
N ARG A 230 -23.25 1.17 -9.75
CA ARG A 230 -22.91 0.70 -11.12
C ARG A 230 -22.16 -0.63 -11.14
N VAL A 231 -21.60 -1.05 -10.01
CA VAL A 231 -20.89 -2.34 -9.91
C VAL A 231 -21.85 -3.48 -10.22
N ARG A 232 -21.35 -4.48 -10.96
CA ARG A 232 -22.11 -5.70 -11.26
C ARG A 232 -22.63 -6.35 -9.98
N PRO A 233 -23.93 -6.68 -9.88
CA PRO A 233 -24.46 -7.41 -8.73
C PRO A 233 -23.70 -8.73 -8.51
N GLY A 234 -23.28 -8.97 -7.25
CA GLY A 234 -22.49 -10.15 -6.90
C GLY A 234 -20.98 -10.01 -7.14
N CYS A 235 -20.49 -8.84 -7.50
CA CYS A 235 -19.06 -8.56 -7.60
C CYS A 235 -18.37 -8.68 -6.24
N ARG A 236 -17.11 -9.10 -6.27
CA ARG A 236 -16.18 -9.11 -5.13
C ARG A 236 -15.17 -8.00 -5.33
N LEU A 237 -15.14 -7.06 -4.38
CA LEU A 237 -14.21 -5.92 -4.37
C LEU A 237 -12.96 -6.27 -3.56
N ILE A 238 -11.77 -6.07 -4.14
CA ILE A 238 -10.48 -6.35 -3.52
C ILE A 238 -9.64 -5.08 -3.48
N ASN A 239 -9.27 -4.62 -2.28
CA ASN A 239 -8.48 -3.40 -2.08
C ASN A 239 -7.17 -3.68 -1.33
N PRO A 240 -6.09 -4.03 -2.03
CA PRO A 240 -4.76 -4.16 -1.44
C PRO A 240 -3.97 -2.84 -1.44
N ALA A 241 -4.60 -1.70 -1.76
CA ALA A 241 -3.90 -0.44 -2.01
C ALA A 241 -4.02 0.57 -0.86
N ARG A 242 -5.10 1.35 -0.80
CA ARG A 242 -5.36 2.36 0.25
C ARG A 242 -6.82 2.33 0.66
N GLY A 243 -7.08 2.50 1.96
CA GLY A 243 -8.43 2.48 2.51
C GLY A 243 -9.35 3.51 1.87
N SER A 244 -8.92 4.76 1.80
CA SER A 244 -9.71 5.88 1.27
C SER A 244 -9.90 5.88 -0.26
N LEU A 245 -9.51 4.84 -0.97
CA LEU A 245 -9.96 4.60 -2.34
C LEU A 245 -11.43 4.20 -2.38
N VAL A 246 -11.95 3.64 -1.30
CA VAL A 246 -13.35 3.31 -1.12
C VAL A 246 -13.96 4.19 -0.02
N ASP A 247 -15.26 4.44 -0.09
CA ASP A 247 -16.06 4.89 1.05
C ASP A 247 -16.46 3.62 1.84
N GLU A 248 -15.84 3.39 3.00
CA GLU A 248 -16.06 2.18 3.81
C GLU A 248 -17.52 2.02 4.24
N GLU A 249 -18.25 3.12 4.53
CA GLU A 249 -19.67 3.04 4.89
C GLU A 249 -20.53 2.69 3.67
N ALA A 250 -20.22 3.24 2.50
CA ALA A 250 -20.90 2.89 1.26
C ALA A 250 -20.65 1.41 0.87
N VAL A 251 -19.45 0.90 1.09
CA VAL A 251 -19.14 -0.53 0.91
C VAL A 251 -19.96 -1.38 1.87
N ALA A 252 -20.07 -0.99 3.16
CA ALA A 252 -20.89 -1.69 4.13
C ALA A 252 -22.39 -1.71 3.75
N ASP A 253 -22.91 -0.59 3.19
CA ASP A 253 -24.25 -0.52 2.65
C ASP A 253 -24.43 -1.47 1.45
N ALA A 254 -23.47 -1.50 0.52
CA ALA A 254 -23.51 -2.36 -0.66
C ALA A 254 -23.47 -3.86 -0.31
N LEU A 255 -22.69 -4.23 0.72
CA LEU A 255 -22.69 -5.58 1.27
C LEU A 255 -24.04 -5.93 1.90
N ALA A 256 -24.60 -5.05 2.74
CA ALA A 256 -25.90 -5.26 3.39
C ALA A 256 -27.03 -5.41 2.38
N ALA A 257 -27.00 -4.62 1.31
CA ALA A 257 -27.97 -4.69 0.20
C ALA A 257 -27.74 -5.88 -0.76
N GLY A 258 -26.69 -6.69 -0.56
CA GLY A 258 -26.35 -7.80 -1.46
C GLY A 258 -25.83 -7.36 -2.83
N ARG A 259 -25.51 -6.07 -3.02
CA ARG A 259 -24.91 -5.54 -4.27
C ARG A 259 -23.50 -6.10 -4.46
N LEU A 260 -22.68 -6.08 -3.41
CA LEU A 260 -21.42 -6.80 -3.37
C LEU A 260 -21.60 -8.17 -2.74
N ALA A 261 -21.02 -9.20 -3.37
CA ALA A 261 -20.93 -10.52 -2.76
C ALA A 261 -19.89 -10.56 -1.62
N GLY A 262 -18.90 -9.66 -1.67
CA GLY A 262 -17.91 -9.56 -0.62
C GLY A 262 -16.91 -8.41 -0.84
N TYR A 263 -16.21 -8.07 0.22
CA TYR A 263 -15.13 -7.10 0.26
C TYR A 263 -13.90 -7.66 0.96
N ALA A 264 -12.76 -7.60 0.28
CA ALA A 264 -11.47 -7.95 0.87
C ALA A 264 -10.55 -6.73 0.83
N THR A 265 -9.95 -6.40 1.96
CA THR A 265 -9.05 -5.23 2.02
C THR A 265 -7.85 -5.48 2.93
N ASP A 266 -6.73 -4.88 2.55
CA ASP A 266 -5.48 -4.87 3.32
C ASP A 266 -5.19 -3.48 3.92
N ALA A 267 -5.99 -2.46 3.58
CA ALA A 267 -5.82 -1.09 4.05
C ALA A 267 -7.17 -0.46 4.40
N PHE A 268 -7.17 0.44 5.38
CA PHE A 268 -8.38 1.06 5.91
C PHE A 268 -8.26 2.59 5.90
N GLU A 269 -9.40 3.28 5.79
CA GLU A 269 -9.45 4.75 5.81
C GLU A 269 -8.77 5.35 7.06
N MET A 270 -8.81 4.64 8.18
CA MET A 270 -8.19 5.07 9.44
C MET A 270 -6.65 5.14 9.38
N GLU A 271 -6.03 4.53 8.37
CA GLU A 271 -4.57 4.53 8.17
C GLU A 271 -4.10 5.72 7.32
N ASP A 272 -5.00 6.30 6.51
CA ASP A 272 -4.64 7.27 5.46
C ASP A 272 -4.41 8.67 6.01
N TRP A 273 -3.16 9.00 6.27
CA TRP A 273 -2.74 10.31 6.80
C TRP A 273 -3.11 11.48 5.89
N ALA A 274 -3.20 11.26 4.57
CA ALA A 274 -3.63 12.26 3.59
C ALA A 274 -5.04 12.82 3.87
N ARG A 275 -5.87 12.14 4.65
CA ARG A 275 -7.20 12.64 5.07
C ARG A 275 -7.14 13.74 6.14
N GLY A 276 -6.03 13.92 6.82
CA GLY A 276 -5.88 14.92 7.88
C GLY A 276 -6.92 14.74 9.00
N ALA A 277 -7.66 15.82 9.31
CA ALA A 277 -8.68 15.83 10.37
C ALA A 277 -9.91 14.94 10.07
N ASP A 278 -10.20 14.69 8.78
CA ASP A 278 -11.34 13.87 8.34
C ASP A 278 -11.05 12.36 8.40
N ARG A 279 -9.87 11.98 8.86
CA ARG A 279 -9.47 10.59 8.99
C ARG A 279 -10.28 9.90 10.09
N PRO A 280 -11.02 8.80 9.79
CA PRO A 280 -11.72 8.06 10.82
C PRO A 280 -10.71 7.48 11.83
N ARG A 281 -11.15 7.31 13.08
CA ARG A 281 -10.28 6.74 14.13
C ARG A 281 -10.36 5.22 14.21
N ARG A 282 -11.30 4.61 13.50
CA ARG A 282 -11.58 3.16 13.54
C ARG A 282 -12.11 2.71 12.19
N ILE A 283 -11.95 1.44 11.90
CA ILE A 283 -12.62 0.75 10.79
C ILE A 283 -14.12 0.87 10.95
N ALA A 284 -14.85 1.05 9.85
CA ALA A 284 -16.31 1.04 9.86
C ALA A 284 -16.85 -0.24 10.53
N LYS A 285 -17.59 -0.07 11.63
CA LYS A 285 -17.99 -1.20 12.49
C LYS A 285 -18.74 -2.31 11.74
N ARG A 286 -19.50 -1.93 10.70
CA ARG A 286 -20.27 -2.88 9.89
C ARG A 286 -19.40 -3.78 9.02
N LEU A 287 -18.19 -3.36 8.66
CA LEU A 287 -17.21 -4.20 7.95
C LEU A 287 -16.61 -5.28 8.86
N LEU A 288 -16.65 -5.08 10.17
CA LEU A 288 -16.14 -6.03 11.15
C LEU A 288 -17.14 -7.15 11.48
N ALA A 289 -18.32 -7.15 10.85
CA ALA A 289 -19.31 -8.21 11.03
C ALA A 289 -18.75 -9.56 10.57
N ASP A 290 -18.94 -10.60 11.39
CA ASP A 290 -18.44 -11.95 11.12
C ASP A 290 -19.47 -12.76 10.30
N ASP A 291 -19.88 -12.22 9.15
CA ASP A 291 -20.87 -12.84 8.26
C ASP A 291 -20.26 -13.57 7.05
N GLY A 292 -18.93 -13.66 7.00
CA GLY A 292 -18.20 -14.31 5.91
C GLY A 292 -18.07 -13.50 4.62
N ARG A 293 -18.65 -12.29 4.57
CA ARG A 293 -18.59 -11.42 3.37
C ARG A 293 -17.40 -10.45 3.36
N THR A 294 -16.60 -10.45 4.42
CA THR A 294 -15.38 -9.64 4.50
C THR A 294 -14.13 -10.49 4.77
N VAL A 295 -13.00 -10.10 4.15
CA VAL A 295 -11.66 -10.60 4.47
C VAL A 295 -10.78 -9.38 4.73
N LEU A 296 -10.29 -9.24 5.95
CA LEU A 296 -9.61 -8.04 6.43
C LEU A 296 -8.21 -8.42 6.91
N THR A 297 -7.18 -7.72 6.41
CA THR A 297 -5.79 -7.91 6.82
C THR A 297 -5.15 -6.59 7.24
N PRO A 298 -4.22 -6.60 8.22
CA PRO A 298 -3.66 -5.38 8.80
C PRO A 298 -2.43 -4.91 8.01
N HIS A 299 -2.62 -4.49 6.76
CA HIS A 299 -1.60 -3.92 5.86
C HIS A 299 -0.39 -4.85 5.65
N LEU A 300 -0.67 -6.08 5.19
CA LEU A 300 0.31 -7.15 4.98
C LEU A 300 0.93 -7.15 3.57
N GLY A 301 0.57 -6.22 2.68
CA GLY A 301 0.97 -6.22 1.27
C GLY A 301 2.45 -6.42 1.03
N SER A 302 3.31 -5.80 1.85
CA SER A 302 4.77 -5.98 1.80
C SER A 302 5.33 -6.76 3.00
N ALA A 303 4.50 -7.40 3.82
CA ALA A 303 4.92 -8.11 5.03
C ALA A 303 5.51 -9.50 4.72
N VAL A 304 6.48 -9.53 3.81
CA VAL A 304 7.32 -10.69 3.49
C VAL A 304 8.74 -10.36 3.95
N ASP A 305 9.36 -11.23 4.74
CA ASP A 305 10.63 -10.97 5.41
C ASP A 305 11.72 -10.46 4.46
N ALA A 306 11.96 -11.18 3.36
CA ALA A 306 12.93 -10.77 2.34
C ALA A 306 12.58 -9.42 1.70
N ALA A 307 11.30 -9.18 1.39
CA ALA A 307 10.86 -7.91 0.80
C ALA A 307 11.06 -6.75 1.79
N ARG A 308 10.77 -6.95 3.09
CA ARG A 308 10.98 -5.92 4.12
C ARG A 308 12.46 -5.60 4.31
N ARG A 309 13.34 -6.61 4.26
CA ARG A 309 14.79 -6.42 4.27
C ARG A 309 15.24 -5.58 3.06
N ASP A 310 14.84 -5.98 1.86
CA ASP A 310 15.26 -5.34 0.61
C ASP A 310 14.73 -3.90 0.50
N ILE A 311 13.49 -3.64 0.96
CA ILE A 311 12.89 -2.30 1.05
C ILE A 311 13.70 -1.41 2.01
N ALA A 312 14.05 -1.89 3.19
CA ALA A 312 14.83 -1.12 4.15
C ALA A 312 16.27 -0.90 3.67
N MET A 313 16.87 -1.87 3.00
CA MET A 313 18.19 -1.75 2.39
C MET A 313 18.19 -0.72 1.26
N GLU A 314 17.16 -0.69 0.39
CA GLU A 314 17.04 0.31 -0.67
C GLU A 314 16.87 1.72 -0.09
N ALA A 315 16.11 1.87 1.00
CA ALA A 315 16.04 3.15 1.72
C ALA A 315 17.41 3.56 2.27
N ALA A 316 18.19 2.63 2.81
CA ALA A 316 19.56 2.89 3.26
C ALA A 316 20.49 3.29 2.10
N HIS A 317 20.36 2.68 0.93
CA HIS A 317 21.09 3.11 -0.28
C HIS A 317 20.75 4.55 -0.69
N ASN A 318 19.49 4.98 -0.59
CA ASN A 318 19.12 6.38 -0.84
C ASN A 318 19.81 7.34 0.14
N VAL A 319 20.00 6.93 1.41
CA VAL A 319 20.74 7.72 2.40
C VAL A 319 22.23 7.81 2.02
N VAL A 320 22.80 6.71 1.52
CA VAL A 320 24.22 6.67 1.07
C VAL A 320 24.39 7.51 -0.18
N ASP A 321 23.51 7.41 -1.19
CA ASP A 321 23.54 8.28 -2.37
C ASP A 321 23.64 9.76 -1.98
N TRP A 322 22.82 10.18 -0.99
CA TRP A 322 22.82 11.56 -0.50
C TRP A 322 24.15 11.96 0.13
N ILE A 323 24.75 11.15 1.02
CA ILE A 323 26.00 11.53 1.70
C ILE A 323 27.19 11.56 0.74
N GLU A 324 27.14 10.78 -0.34
CA GLU A 324 28.10 10.78 -1.44
C GLU A 324 27.90 11.97 -2.43
N GLY A 325 26.90 12.83 -2.17
CA GLY A 325 26.62 14.00 -2.99
C GLY A 325 25.79 13.71 -4.24
N HIS A 326 25.23 12.53 -4.36
CA HIS A 326 24.34 12.13 -5.44
C HIS A 326 22.87 12.44 -5.11
N ALA A 327 22.04 12.60 -6.14
CA ALA A 327 20.61 12.59 -5.96
C ALA A 327 20.17 11.16 -5.56
N PRO A 328 19.34 11.00 -4.50
CA PRO A 328 18.84 9.69 -4.14
C PRO A 328 18.13 9.02 -5.32
N ARG A 329 18.42 7.74 -5.58
CA ARG A 329 17.88 7.00 -6.74
C ARG A 329 16.35 6.90 -6.75
N GLY A 330 15.72 6.96 -5.57
CA GLY A 330 14.27 6.99 -5.38
C GLY A 330 13.68 8.38 -5.15
N ALA A 331 14.38 9.49 -5.47
CA ALA A 331 13.93 10.84 -5.19
C ALA A 331 12.59 11.16 -5.85
N VAL A 332 11.64 11.70 -5.06
CA VAL A 332 10.31 12.14 -5.51
C VAL A 332 10.21 13.66 -5.64
N ASN A 333 11.14 14.40 -5.04
CA ASN A 333 11.26 15.84 -5.20
C ASN A 333 12.61 16.21 -5.86
N ARG A 334 12.72 17.46 -6.32
CA ARG A 334 13.96 18.03 -6.88
C ARG A 334 14.37 19.23 -6.05
N LEU A 335 15.63 19.28 -5.62
CA LEU A 335 16.17 20.42 -4.90
C LEU A 335 16.87 21.37 -5.88
N GLN A 336 16.70 22.69 -5.67
CA GLN A 336 17.39 23.70 -6.48
C GLN A 336 18.90 23.59 -6.24
N GLY A 337 19.68 23.51 -7.32
CA GLY A 337 21.15 23.36 -7.26
C GLY A 337 21.65 21.90 -7.33
N SER A 338 20.80 20.89 -7.26
CA SER A 338 21.18 19.52 -7.61
C SER A 338 21.12 19.37 -9.13
N LEU A 339 22.20 19.72 -9.82
CA LEU A 339 22.34 19.42 -11.26
C LEU A 339 22.31 17.91 -11.44
N ALA A 340 21.34 17.45 -12.26
CA ALA A 340 21.42 16.14 -12.87
C ALA A 340 22.78 16.05 -13.61
N ARG A 341 23.67 15.23 -13.09
CA ARG A 341 24.80 14.71 -13.86
C ARG A 341 24.42 13.40 -14.48
#